data_18eba84400304d916879291060dc7233
#
_entry.id   18eba84400304d916879291060dc7233
#
_cell.length_a   1.000
_cell.length_b   1.000
_cell.length_c   1.000
_cell.angle_alpha   90.00
_cell.angle_beta   90.00
_cell.angle_gamma   90.00
#
_symmetry.space_group_name_H-M   'P 1'
#
loop_
_entity.id
_entity.type
_entity.pdbx_description
1 polymer ?
#
loop_
_entity_poly.entity_id
_entity_poly.type
_entity_poly.pdbx_seq_one_letter_code
_entity_poly.pdbx_strand_id
1 'polypeptide(L)'
;MSADGTWNTTINTPMGPQNGQLTLSTEGGNLTGKMSGAQGEMDIQDGAIDGETLSWKADITSPMAMTLEFSASVEGDELKGSVKLGAFGNADFTGTRA
;
A
#
# COMPACT_ATOMS: atom_id res chain seq x y z
N MET A 1 15.44 7.04 6.93
CA MET A 1 14.63 7.80 5.98
C MET A 1 13.17 7.54 6.23
N SER A 2 12.36 8.56 6.09
CA SER A 2 10.95 8.39 6.36
C SER A 2 10.22 7.93 5.10
N ALA A 3 9.07 7.31 5.30
CA ALA A 3 8.22 6.90 4.20
C ALA A 3 7.30 8.02 3.72
N ASP A 4 7.41 9.20 4.32
CA ASP A 4 6.57 10.34 3.96
C ASP A 4 6.72 10.69 2.49
N GLY A 5 5.60 11.01 1.86
CA GLY A 5 5.59 11.45 0.48
C GLY A 5 4.66 10.63 -0.39
N THR A 6 4.73 10.89 -1.67
CA THR A 6 3.90 10.21 -2.64
C THR A 6 4.72 9.16 -3.37
N TRP A 7 4.13 7.99 -3.53
CA TRP A 7 4.75 6.86 -4.20
C TRP A 7 3.88 6.42 -5.38
N ASN A 8 4.54 6.10 -6.49
CA ASN A 8 3.85 5.43 -7.60
C ASN A 8 3.92 3.94 -7.35
N THR A 9 2.79 3.29 -7.24
CA THR A 9 2.70 1.91 -6.80
C THR A 9 2.15 0.99 -7.89
N THR A 10 2.56 -0.27 -7.82
CA THR A 10 2.08 -1.32 -8.70
C THR A 10 1.80 -2.56 -7.87
N ILE A 11 0.60 -3.10 -8.02
CA ILE A 11 0.20 -4.36 -7.42
C ILE A 11 0.04 -5.38 -8.55
N ASN A 12 0.80 -6.46 -8.50
CA ASN A 12 0.72 -7.51 -9.50
C ASN A 12 -0.37 -8.50 -9.10
N THR A 13 -1.58 -8.31 -9.62
CA THR A 13 -2.70 -9.19 -9.32
C THR A 13 -2.85 -10.26 -10.39
N PRO A 14 -3.61 -11.35 -10.11
CA PRO A 14 -3.90 -12.34 -11.15
C PRO A 14 -4.60 -11.77 -12.37
N MET A 15 -5.24 -10.62 -12.24
CA MET A 15 -5.91 -9.94 -13.36
C MET A 15 -5.00 -8.95 -14.07
N GLY A 16 -3.71 -8.89 -13.71
CA GLY A 16 -2.75 -8.01 -14.30
C GLY A 16 -2.27 -6.93 -13.32
N PRO A 17 -1.25 -6.15 -13.69
CA PRO A 17 -0.73 -5.12 -12.81
C PRO A 17 -1.72 -3.97 -12.64
N GLN A 18 -1.85 -3.50 -11.40
CA GLN A 18 -2.69 -2.36 -11.06
C GLN A 18 -1.79 -1.22 -10.60
N ASN A 19 -1.87 -0.11 -11.28
CA ASN A 19 -1.06 1.06 -10.97
C ASN A 19 -1.88 2.07 -10.17
N GLY A 20 -1.22 2.73 -9.23
CA GLY A 20 -1.86 3.77 -8.45
C GLY A 20 -0.84 4.63 -7.76
N GLN A 21 -1.31 5.50 -6.89
CA GLN A 21 -0.44 6.33 -6.07
C GLN A 21 -0.76 6.12 -4.61
N LEU A 22 0.28 6.22 -3.79
CA LEU A 22 0.16 6.08 -2.36
C LEU A 22 0.83 7.30 -1.72
N THR A 23 0.08 8.05 -0.94
CA THR A 23 0.64 9.15 -0.16
C THR A 23 0.70 8.72 1.27
N LEU A 24 1.88 8.82 1.87
CA LEU A 24 2.10 8.38 3.25
C LEU A 24 2.56 9.55 4.10
N SER A 25 2.11 9.54 5.34
CA SER A 25 2.56 10.46 6.38
C SER A 25 2.83 9.69 7.66
N THR A 26 3.93 10.03 8.32
CA THR A 26 4.29 9.39 9.57
C THR A 26 4.21 10.40 10.70
N GLU A 27 3.55 10.01 11.79
CA GLU A 27 3.39 10.87 12.96
C GLU A 27 3.56 10.03 14.22
N GLY A 28 4.67 10.23 14.92
CA GLY A 28 4.89 9.59 16.22
C GLY A 28 4.84 8.07 16.19
N GLY A 29 5.31 7.47 15.11
CA GLY A 29 5.27 6.01 14.94
C GLY A 29 3.99 5.48 14.31
N ASN A 30 3.04 6.35 14.02
CA ASN A 30 1.82 5.98 13.31
C ASN A 30 1.97 6.29 11.83
N LEU A 31 1.37 5.46 11.01
CA LEU A 31 1.38 5.62 9.57
C LEU A 31 -0.04 5.92 9.10
N THR A 32 -0.19 7.05 8.40
CA THR A 32 -1.44 7.43 7.79
C THR A 32 -1.23 7.74 6.32
N GLY A 33 -2.29 7.80 5.55
CA GLY A 33 -2.17 8.16 4.15
C GLY A 33 -3.39 7.79 3.35
N LYS A 34 -3.22 7.91 2.04
CA LYS A 34 -4.29 7.61 1.09
C LYS A 34 -3.72 6.85 -0.09
N MET A 35 -4.52 5.94 -0.62
CA MET A 35 -4.23 5.26 -1.87
C MET A 35 -5.20 5.76 -2.92
N SER A 36 -4.70 6.03 -4.11
CA SER A 36 -5.53 6.43 -5.24
C SER A 36 -5.19 5.57 -6.45
N GLY A 37 -6.16 5.36 -7.30
CA GLY A 37 -5.97 4.53 -8.49
C GLY A 37 -7.23 4.50 -9.32
N ALA A 38 -7.35 3.47 -10.17
CA ALA A 38 -8.50 3.34 -11.07
C ALA A 38 -9.83 3.23 -10.33
N GLN A 39 -9.81 2.80 -9.08
CA GLN A 39 -11.00 2.61 -8.27
C GLN A 39 -11.34 3.81 -7.40
N GLY A 40 -10.59 4.90 -7.51
CA GLY A 40 -10.78 6.10 -6.71
C GLY A 40 -9.79 6.17 -5.56
N GLU A 41 -10.11 6.98 -4.57
CA GLU A 41 -9.24 7.19 -3.42
C GLU A 41 -9.79 6.46 -2.21
N MET A 42 -8.88 5.97 -1.36
CA MET A 42 -9.25 5.37 -0.08
C MET A 42 -8.18 5.69 0.96
N ASP A 43 -8.62 5.84 2.20
CA ASP A 43 -7.68 6.04 3.31
C ASP A 43 -7.11 4.70 3.73
N ILE A 44 -5.84 4.70 4.10
CA ILE A 44 -5.26 3.50 4.70
C ILE A 44 -5.69 3.41 6.17
N GLN A 45 -5.76 2.19 6.68
CA GLN A 45 -6.20 1.92 8.04
C GLN A 45 -5.16 1.07 8.77
N ASP A 46 -5.15 1.18 10.08
CA ASP A 46 -4.26 0.40 10.94
C ASP A 46 -2.81 0.45 10.50
N GLY A 47 -2.36 1.62 10.08
CA GLY A 47 -0.99 1.83 9.66
C GLY A 47 -0.02 1.70 10.82
N ALA A 48 1.08 1.01 10.59
CA ALA A 48 2.13 0.82 11.59
C ALA A 48 3.49 0.85 10.94
N ILE A 49 4.48 1.27 11.70
CA ILE A 49 5.86 1.33 11.27
C ILE A 49 6.70 0.55 12.27
N ASP A 50 7.49 -0.38 11.76
CA ASP A 50 8.42 -1.16 12.57
C ASP A 50 9.78 -1.14 11.87
N GLY A 51 10.63 -0.19 12.28
CA GLY A 51 11.90 0.00 11.61
C GLY A 51 11.71 0.48 10.18
N GLU A 52 12.14 -0.33 9.22
CA GLU A 52 11.97 -0.03 7.80
C GLU A 52 10.75 -0.72 7.21
N THR A 53 10.02 -1.46 8.01
CA THR A 53 8.84 -2.18 7.56
C THR A 53 7.58 -1.38 7.85
N LEU A 54 6.74 -1.25 6.83
CA LEU A 54 5.46 -0.58 6.93
C LEU A 54 4.36 -1.60 6.74
N SER A 55 3.28 -1.43 7.49
CA SER A 55 2.09 -2.25 7.29
C SER A 55 0.85 -1.38 7.41
N TRP A 56 -0.15 -1.71 6.62
CA TRP A 56 -1.44 -1.03 6.68
C TRP A 56 -2.50 -1.88 6.04
N LYS A 57 -3.74 -1.48 6.22
CA LYS A 57 -4.89 -2.14 5.61
C LYS A 57 -5.69 -1.13 4.80
N ALA A 58 -6.38 -1.62 3.79
CA ALA A 58 -7.28 -0.82 2.99
C ALA A 58 -8.54 -1.64 2.68
N ASP A 59 -9.69 -1.03 2.86
CA ASP A 59 -10.96 -1.66 2.54
C ASP A 59 -11.39 -1.22 1.15
N ILE A 60 -11.61 -2.19 0.28
CA ILE A 60 -12.14 -1.90 -1.05
C ILE A 60 -13.55 -2.47 -1.16
N THR A 61 -14.36 -1.87 -2.02
CA THR A 61 -15.74 -2.30 -2.22
C THR A 61 -15.99 -2.80 -3.63
N SER A 62 -15.07 -2.61 -4.54
CA SER A 62 -15.21 -3.01 -5.94
C SER A 62 -13.94 -3.72 -6.41
N PRO A 63 -14.06 -4.83 -7.14
CA PRO A 63 -15.30 -5.49 -7.58
C PRO A 63 -16.05 -6.19 -6.45
N MET A 64 -15.39 -6.49 -5.34
CA MET A 64 -16.00 -7.10 -4.17
C MET A 64 -15.49 -6.42 -2.92
N ALA A 65 -16.32 -6.38 -1.89
CA ALA A 65 -15.90 -5.87 -0.60
C ALA A 65 -14.84 -6.80 0.00
N MET A 66 -13.67 -6.26 0.28
CA MET A 66 -12.58 -7.01 0.91
C MET A 66 -11.61 -6.07 1.59
N THR A 67 -10.88 -6.60 2.55
CA THR A 67 -9.80 -5.86 3.21
C THR A 67 -8.49 -6.34 2.66
N LEU A 68 -7.69 -5.41 2.15
CA LEU A 68 -6.34 -5.69 1.68
C LEU A 68 -5.37 -5.40 2.82
N GLU A 69 -4.43 -6.31 3.04
CA GLU A 69 -3.39 -6.14 4.04
C GLU A 69 -2.06 -5.98 3.34
N PHE A 70 -1.46 -4.83 3.53
CA PHE A 70 -0.18 -4.48 2.89
C PHE A 70 0.96 -4.61 3.88
N SER A 71 2.07 -5.11 3.39
CA SER A 71 3.32 -5.14 4.15
C SER A 71 4.45 -4.81 3.19
N ALA A 72 5.21 -3.77 3.48
CA ALA A 72 6.25 -3.31 2.57
C ALA A 72 7.46 -2.81 3.36
N SER A 73 8.61 -2.84 2.71
CA SER A 73 9.84 -2.27 3.26
C SER A 73 10.30 -1.11 2.40
N VAL A 74 10.82 -0.08 3.06
CA VAL A 74 11.38 1.08 2.36
C VAL A 74 12.86 0.81 2.10
N GLU A 75 13.25 0.92 0.83
CA GLU A 75 14.64 0.76 0.44
C GLU A 75 15.02 1.96 -0.43
N GLY A 76 15.55 3.02 0.19
CA GLY A 76 15.86 4.23 -0.53
C GLY A 76 14.59 4.87 -1.09
N ASP A 77 14.50 4.94 -2.42
CA ASP A 77 13.33 5.52 -3.09
C ASP A 77 12.36 4.46 -3.59
N GLU A 78 12.45 3.25 -3.06
CA GLU A 78 11.59 2.15 -3.47
C GLU A 78 10.86 1.54 -2.29
N LEU A 79 9.65 1.06 -2.55
CA LEU A 79 8.88 0.22 -1.64
C LEU A 79 8.77 -1.15 -2.25
N LYS A 80 8.97 -2.18 -1.44
CA LYS A 80 8.82 -3.57 -1.88
C LYS A 80 8.12 -4.36 -0.80
N GLY A 81 7.17 -5.15 -1.22
CA GLY A 81 6.45 -5.98 -0.27
C GLY A 81 5.37 -6.81 -0.94
N SER A 82 4.35 -7.10 -0.16
CA SER A 82 3.24 -7.90 -0.66
C SER A 82 1.93 -7.39 -0.09
N VAL A 83 0.85 -7.80 -0.73
CA VAL A 83 -0.50 -7.50 -0.27
C VAL A 83 -1.29 -8.80 -0.23
N LYS A 84 -2.03 -8.99 0.84
CA LYS A 84 -2.96 -10.11 0.95
C LYS A 84 -4.29 -9.70 0.36
N LEU A 85 -4.77 -10.51 -0.57
CA LEU A 85 -6.01 -10.26 -1.29
C LEU A 85 -7.16 -11.12 -0.76
N GLY A 86 -7.13 -11.48 0.51
CA GLY A 86 -8.14 -12.34 1.09
C GLY A 86 -8.11 -13.74 0.48
N ALA A 87 -9.26 -14.18 -0.02
CA ALA A 87 -9.39 -15.51 -0.61
C ALA A 87 -8.60 -15.68 -1.90
N PHE A 88 -8.13 -14.58 -2.51
CA PHE A 88 -7.39 -14.63 -3.76
C PHE A 88 -5.89 -14.83 -3.57
N GLY A 89 -5.43 -14.93 -2.33
CA GLY A 89 -4.02 -15.16 -2.05
C GLY A 89 -3.24 -13.86 -1.89
N ASN A 90 -1.99 -13.88 -2.31
CA ASN A 90 -1.09 -12.73 -2.17
C ASN A 90 -0.67 -12.20 -3.52
N ALA A 91 -0.35 -10.92 -3.56
CA ALA A 91 0.21 -10.29 -4.75
C ALA A 91 1.47 -9.51 -4.36
N ASP A 92 2.36 -9.31 -5.31
CA ASP A 92 3.54 -8.48 -5.11
C ASP A 92 3.13 -7.01 -5.17
N PHE A 93 3.72 -6.24 -4.28
CA PHE A 93 3.49 -4.81 -4.21
C PHE A 93 4.83 -4.09 -4.30
N THR A 94 4.92 -3.16 -5.22
CA THR A 94 6.12 -2.35 -5.38
C THR A 94 5.73 -0.89 -5.54
N GLY A 95 6.64 0.00 -5.21
CA GLY A 95 6.43 1.42 -5.38
C GLY A 95 7.75 2.14 -5.57
N THR A 96 7.67 3.28 -6.22
CA THR A 96 8.80 4.18 -6.39
C THR A 96 8.36 5.57 -6.01
N ARG A 97 9.30 6.36 -5.49
CA ARG A 97 9.00 7.73 -5.09
C ARG A 97 8.62 8.55 -6.31
N ALA A 98 7.51 9.22 -6.19
CA ALA A 98 7.00 10.07 -7.27
C ALA A 98 7.78 11.37 -7.38
#